data_f7da82ab055b6987e49217c45940eff0
#
_entry.id   f7da82ab055b6987e49217c45940eff0
#
_cell.length_a   1.000
_cell.length_b   1.000
_cell.length_c   1.000
_cell.angle_alpha   90.00
_cell.angle_beta   90.00
_cell.angle_gamma   90.00
#
_symmetry.space_group_name_H-M   'P 1'
#
loop_
_entity.id
_entity.type
_entity.pdbx_description
1 polymer ?
#
loop_
_entity_poly.entity_id
_entity_poly.type
_entity_poly.pdbx_seq_one_letter_code
_entity_poly.pdbx_strand_id
1 'polypeptide(L)'
;MSLLPYFENTTLTPSQEELVLELDLFLNDDCHSTFLLKGFAGTGKTFITQGLTQYLTANERKFTLMAPTGKAAKVISNKTQIEAMTVHRVVYKYFDIDKELKSDSDPIDIATLKSCLSDNPDAHNAVYIIDEASMLSDQFSQSEIGKFGSGYLLQDLLKYINLDDWPQRKIIFIGDNAQLPPVRCVGSPALNLDGLESFYDLSCTEIELTDIVRQKADSGIVNIAMEIRKALERDTPHPVQLSANGKDVHKLKKEAFLEQYFASCDHKLEGCKDIVIITNSNRQVRDYNRKIRERMFKSHRALHIGEQVMCVENLDSDDYFISNGEIGWVSQIDSEIEKHIIDIPPRECDDFEPGVVTLEFIEVTVRFLKDNNEPFDVKKKVLKNLLESPSGMLTTKERKALLLDFKQRYKATPEPKELEFLEAKATDKYYNCLKLKYGYAITCHKAQGSEWPHVFVDNNRANTQSEQTLRWMYTAVTRAKQTLYIKQ
;
A
#
# COMPACT_ATOMS: atom_id res chain seq x y z
N MET A 1 -31.59 -12.08 -10.36
CA MET A 1 -30.82 -13.21 -10.94
C MET A 1 -29.92 -13.74 -9.85
N SER A 2 -29.56 -15.04 -9.83
CA SER A 2 -28.63 -15.58 -8.82
C SER A 2 -27.19 -15.26 -9.14
N LEU A 3 -26.34 -15.18 -8.12
CA LEU A 3 -24.90 -14.95 -8.24
C LEU A 3 -24.13 -16.20 -8.71
N LEU A 4 -24.63 -17.41 -8.40
CA LEU A 4 -23.97 -18.69 -8.67
C LEU A 4 -23.58 -18.92 -10.15
N PRO A 5 -24.39 -18.57 -11.18
CA PRO A 5 -24.06 -18.76 -12.59
C PRO A 5 -22.75 -18.07 -13.05
N TYR A 6 -22.31 -17.04 -12.34
CA TYR A 6 -21.05 -16.34 -12.66
C TYR A 6 -19.79 -17.13 -12.28
N PHE A 7 -19.96 -18.31 -11.66
CA PHE A 7 -18.91 -19.24 -11.26
C PHE A 7 -18.99 -20.61 -11.93
N GLU A 8 -19.96 -20.86 -12.81
CA GLU A 8 -20.23 -22.18 -13.44
C GLU A 8 -19.04 -22.76 -14.23
N ASN A 9 -18.15 -21.92 -14.74
CA ASN A 9 -16.94 -22.37 -15.46
C ASN A 9 -15.81 -22.88 -14.55
N THR A 10 -16.01 -22.89 -13.23
CA THR A 10 -14.98 -23.26 -12.26
C THR A 10 -15.62 -24.10 -11.15
N THR A 11 -14.97 -25.18 -10.74
CA THR A 11 -15.42 -25.94 -9.57
C THR A 11 -15.12 -25.13 -8.30
N LEU A 12 -16.16 -24.68 -7.61
CA LEU A 12 -16.05 -24.02 -6.31
C LEU A 12 -15.67 -25.04 -5.24
N THR A 13 -14.91 -24.59 -4.24
CA THR A 13 -14.76 -25.35 -3.00
C THR A 13 -16.03 -25.23 -2.15
N PRO A 14 -16.26 -26.15 -1.18
CA PRO A 14 -17.44 -26.06 -0.31
C PRO A 14 -17.58 -24.70 0.38
N SER A 15 -16.50 -24.12 0.92
CA SER A 15 -16.56 -22.79 1.56
C SER A 15 -16.80 -21.66 0.56
N GLN A 16 -16.36 -21.78 -0.69
CA GLN A 16 -16.65 -20.80 -1.74
C GLN A 16 -18.11 -20.87 -2.19
N GLU A 17 -18.68 -22.08 -2.31
CA GLU A 17 -20.09 -22.27 -2.66
C GLU A 17 -21.01 -21.67 -1.59
N GLU A 18 -20.76 -21.96 -0.33
CA GLU A 18 -21.48 -21.39 0.82
C GLU A 18 -21.39 -19.85 0.78
N LEU A 19 -20.18 -19.29 0.59
CA LEU A 19 -19.99 -17.85 0.49
C LEU A 19 -20.79 -17.22 -0.65
N VAL A 20 -20.82 -17.83 -1.85
CA VAL A 20 -21.56 -17.30 -2.99
C VAL A 20 -23.05 -17.27 -2.71
N LEU A 21 -23.59 -18.28 -2.05
CA LEU A 21 -25.01 -18.33 -1.65
C LEU A 21 -25.34 -17.25 -0.62
N GLU A 22 -24.49 -17.06 0.40
CA GLU A 22 -24.70 -16.05 1.43
C GLU A 22 -24.53 -14.61 0.88
N LEU A 23 -23.61 -14.39 -0.06
CA LEU A 23 -23.50 -13.11 -0.76
C LEU A 23 -24.75 -12.80 -1.60
N ASP A 24 -25.33 -13.82 -2.25
CA ASP A 24 -26.58 -13.66 -3.03
C ASP A 24 -27.73 -13.28 -2.10
N LEU A 25 -27.85 -13.92 -0.94
CA LEU A 25 -28.83 -13.57 0.08
C LEU A 25 -28.61 -12.14 0.58
N PHE A 26 -27.39 -11.79 0.98
CA PHE A 26 -27.03 -10.47 1.50
C PHE A 26 -27.34 -9.34 0.51
N LEU A 27 -27.09 -9.54 -0.78
CA LEU A 27 -27.35 -8.51 -1.79
C LEU A 27 -28.85 -8.22 -1.98
N ASN A 28 -29.72 -9.14 -1.59
CA ASN A 28 -31.18 -9.06 -1.72
C ASN A 28 -31.89 -8.91 -0.35
N ASP A 29 -31.15 -8.90 0.76
CA ASP A 29 -31.66 -8.77 2.12
C ASP A 29 -31.72 -7.29 2.50
N ASP A 30 -32.76 -6.88 3.21
CA ASP A 30 -32.92 -5.53 3.76
C ASP A 30 -32.44 -5.43 5.23
N CYS A 31 -32.05 -6.55 5.86
CA CYS A 31 -31.68 -6.59 7.28
C CYS A 31 -30.23 -6.24 7.53
N HIS A 32 -29.31 -6.68 6.66
CA HIS A 32 -27.88 -6.47 6.83
C HIS A 32 -27.36 -5.40 5.85
N SER A 33 -26.58 -4.46 6.37
CA SER A 33 -25.94 -3.41 5.56
C SER A 33 -24.50 -3.75 5.16
N THR A 34 -23.85 -4.63 5.93
CA THR A 34 -22.41 -4.89 5.83
C THR A 34 -22.10 -6.39 5.81
N PHE A 35 -21.27 -6.80 4.86
CA PHE A 35 -20.76 -8.17 4.72
C PHE A 35 -19.27 -8.22 4.93
N LEU A 36 -18.78 -9.11 5.80
CA LEU A 36 -17.37 -9.35 6.04
C LEU A 36 -16.94 -10.65 5.36
N LEU A 37 -16.27 -10.54 4.22
CA LEU A 37 -15.63 -11.65 3.54
C LEU A 37 -14.20 -11.81 4.06
N LYS A 38 -14.04 -12.69 5.03
CA LYS A 38 -12.73 -13.05 5.57
C LYS A 38 -12.17 -14.26 4.83
N GLY A 39 -10.85 -14.41 4.79
CA GLY A 39 -10.29 -15.64 4.22
C GLY A 39 -8.78 -15.65 4.17
N PHE A 40 -8.21 -16.84 4.13
CA PHE A 40 -6.78 -17.09 4.13
C PHE A 40 -6.12 -16.60 2.83
N ALA A 41 -4.82 -16.42 2.86
CA ALA A 41 -4.08 -16.19 1.63
C ALA A 41 -4.24 -17.40 0.68
N GLY A 42 -4.66 -17.14 -0.56
CA GLY A 42 -4.83 -18.20 -1.57
C GLY A 42 -6.18 -18.92 -1.56
N THR A 43 -7.18 -18.48 -0.78
CA THR A 43 -8.53 -19.08 -0.77
C THR A 43 -9.45 -18.59 -1.90
N GLY A 44 -8.98 -17.68 -2.75
CA GLY A 44 -9.76 -17.23 -3.90
C GLY A 44 -10.63 -15.99 -3.67
N LYS A 45 -10.39 -15.19 -2.61
CA LYS A 45 -11.12 -13.93 -2.37
C LYS A 45 -11.28 -13.08 -3.62
N THR A 46 -10.19 -12.85 -4.34
CA THR A 46 -10.19 -12.06 -5.57
C THR A 46 -10.99 -12.71 -6.70
N PHE A 47 -11.00 -14.03 -6.77
CA PHE A 47 -11.84 -14.77 -7.72
C PHE A 47 -13.33 -14.56 -7.41
N ILE A 48 -13.72 -14.60 -6.15
CA ILE A 48 -15.09 -14.29 -5.72
C ILE A 48 -15.44 -12.83 -6.05
N THR A 49 -14.51 -11.89 -5.79
CA THR A 49 -14.71 -10.48 -6.15
C THR A 49 -14.95 -10.30 -7.66
N GLN A 50 -14.23 -11.04 -8.50
CA GLN A 50 -14.41 -10.99 -9.95
C GLN A 50 -15.84 -11.45 -10.36
N GLY A 51 -16.30 -12.59 -9.88
CA GLY A 51 -17.67 -13.06 -10.17
C GLY A 51 -18.73 -12.10 -9.64
N LEU A 52 -18.53 -11.56 -8.44
CA LEU A 52 -19.42 -10.55 -7.84
C LEU A 52 -19.51 -9.28 -8.71
N THR A 53 -18.39 -8.75 -9.19
CA THR A 53 -18.39 -7.55 -10.04
C THR A 53 -19.06 -7.81 -11.40
N GLN A 54 -18.88 -9.00 -11.98
CA GLN A 54 -19.58 -9.41 -13.20
C GLN A 54 -21.09 -9.49 -12.98
N TYR A 55 -21.53 -10.08 -11.88
CA TYR A 55 -22.94 -10.15 -11.50
C TYR A 55 -23.56 -8.76 -11.34
N LEU A 56 -22.91 -7.85 -10.60
CA LEU A 56 -23.41 -6.49 -10.38
C LEU A 56 -23.48 -5.71 -11.70
N THR A 57 -22.49 -5.88 -12.58
CA THR A 57 -22.48 -5.26 -13.91
C THR A 57 -23.64 -5.78 -14.76
N ALA A 58 -23.86 -7.09 -14.80
CA ALA A 58 -24.94 -7.70 -15.60
C ALA A 58 -26.35 -7.34 -15.10
N ASN A 59 -26.49 -7.03 -13.80
CA ASN A 59 -27.75 -6.58 -13.20
C ASN A 59 -27.87 -5.03 -13.15
N GLU A 60 -26.98 -4.30 -13.82
CA GLU A 60 -26.96 -2.82 -13.85
C GLU A 60 -26.97 -2.18 -12.44
N ARG A 61 -26.53 -2.93 -11.44
CA ARG A 61 -26.42 -2.43 -10.07
C ARG A 61 -25.13 -1.66 -9.89
N LYS A 62 -25.24 -0.38 -9.54
CA LYS A 62 -24.07 0.47 -9.32
C LYS A 62 -23.20 -0.09 -8.20
N PHE A 63 -21.91 -0.15 -8.43
CA PHE A 63 -20.94 -0.50 -7.40
C PHE A 63 -19.65 0.31 -7.54
N THR A 64 -18.91 0.41 -6.46
CA THR A 64 -17.59 1.07 -6.40
C THR A 64 -16.60 0.09 -5.80
N LEU A 65 -15.55 -0.27 -6.57
CA LEU A 65 -14.49 -1.16 -6.16
C LEU A 65 -13.31 -0.35 -5.61
N MET A 66 -12.89 -0.65 -4.39
CA MET A 66 -11.88 0.12 -3.67
C MET A 66 -10.84 -0.77 -3.01
N ALA A 67 -9.67 -0.18 -2.71
CA ALA A 67 -8.68 -0.77 -1.84
C ALA A 67 -7.97 0.31 -1.00
N PRO A 68 -7.35 -0.03 0.15
CA PRO A 68 -6.65 0.93 1.00
C PRO A 68 -5.42 1.57 0.36
N THR A 69 -4.76 0.85 -0.55
CA THR A 69 -3.53 1.31 -1.23
C THR A 69 -3.68 1.27 -2.75
N GLY A 70 -2.94 2.16 -3.44
CA GLY A 70 -2.94 2.19 -4.92
C GLY A 70 -2.48 0.85 -5.53
N LYS A 71 -1.53 0.17 -4.88
CA LYS A 71 -1.04 -1.13 -5.34
C LYS A 71 -2.11 -2.22 -5.23
N ALA A 72 -2.85 -2.27 -4.13
CA ALA A 72 -3.96 -3.21 -3.98
C ALA A 72 -5.09 -2.89 -4.98
N ALA A 73 -5.43 -1.62 -5.17
CA ALA A 73 -6.38 -1.18 -6.18
C ALA A 73 -5.96 -1.63 -7.59
N LYS A 74 -4.69 -1.46 -7.95
CA LYS A 74 -4.14 -1.92 -9.22
C LYS A 74 -4.25 -3.44 -9.41
N VAL A 75 -3.91 -4.22 -8.37
CA VAL A 75 -3.98 -5.69 -8.41
C VAL A 75 -5.42 -6.17 -8.61
N ILE A 76 -6.39 -5.58 -7.89
CA ILE A 76 -7.80 -5.99 -8.03
C ILE A 76 -8.38 -5.53 -9.36
N SER A 77 -8.03 -4.32 -9.85
CA SER A 77 -8.42 -3.86 -11.20
C SER A 77 -7.97 -4.84 -12.28
N ASN A 78 -6.72 -5.29 -12.22
CA ASN A 78 -6.18 -6.25 -13.20
C ASN A 78 -6.91 -7.59 -13.21
N LYS A 79 -7.32 -8.06 -12.04
CA LYS A 79 -7.97 -9.37 -11.93
C LYS A 79 -9.45 -9.33 -12.29
N THR A 80 -10.12 -8.24 -11.93
CA THR A 80 -11.56 -8.08 -12.21
C THR A 80 -11.83 -7.45 -13.58
N GLN A 81 -10.84 -6.79 -14.19
CA GLN A 81 -10.97 -5.96 -15.38
C GLN A 81 -11.95 -4.77 -15.18
N ILE A 82 -12.13 -4.37 -13.91
CA ILE A 82 -12.93 -3.23 -13.46
C ILE A 82 -11.99 -2.23 -12.80
N GLU A 83 -12.17 -0.95 -13.09
CA GLU A 83 -11.39 0.09 -12.42
C GLU A 83 -11.66 0.06 -10.91
N ALA A 84 -10.60 -0.10 -10.13
CA ALA A 84 -10.61 0.04 -8.68
C ALA A 84 -9.81 1.27 -8.28
N MET A 85 -10.30 1.99 -7.30
CA MET A 85 -9.69 3.22 -6.79
C MET A 85 -9.20 3.04 -5.35
N THR A 86 -8.32 3.93 -4.89
CA THR A 86 -8.01 3.95 -3.46
C THR A 86 -9.19 4.53 -2.68
N VAL A 87 -9.40 4.03 -1.45
CA VAL A 87 -10.43 4.59 -0.54
C VAL A 87 -10.26 6.11 -0.43
N HIS A 88 -9.01 6.62 -0.29
CA HIS A 88 -8.75 8.05 -0.23
C HIS A 88 -9.23 8.81 -1.48
N ARG A 89 -9.03 8.26 -2.68
CA ARG A 89 -9.43 8.91 -3.94
C ARG A 89 -10.95 8.98 -4.09
N VAL A 90 -11.67 8.02 -3.56
CA VAL A 90 -13.13 7.99 -3.61
C VAL A 90 -13.73 8.91 -2.54
N VAL A 91 -13.21 8.82 -1.33
CA VAL A 91 -13.82 9.45 -0.14
C VAL A 91 -13.50 10.95 -0.06
N TYR A 92 -12.32 11.39 -0.57
CA TYR A 92 -11.89 12.76 -0.40
C TYR A 92 -11.77 13.52 -1.72
N LYS A 93 -12.22 14.78 -1.68
CA LYS A 93 -11.89 15.78 -2.68
C LYS A 93 -10.90 16.79 -2.10
N TYR A 94 -9.94 17.20 -2.92
CA TYR A 94 -9.02 18.26 -2.53
C TYR A 94 -9.77 19.58 -2.54
N PHE A 95 -9.81 20.26 -1.40
CA PHE A 95 -10.31 21.61 -1.28
C PHE A 95 -9.21 22.59 -0.90
N ASP A 96 -9.46 23.82 -1.28
CA ASP A 96 -8.63 24.98 -1.06
C ASP A 96 -8.16 25.17 0.39
N ILE A 97 -7.07 25.85 0.46
CA ILE A 97 -6.36 26.35 1.63
C ILE A 97 -7.31 26.81 2.72
N ASP A 98 -7.06 26.37 3.93
CA ASP A 98 -7.77 26.79 5.13
C ASP A 98 -7.67 28.32 5.31
N LYS A 99 -8.74 29.05 4.98
CA LYS A 99 -8.84 30.49 5.16
C LYS A 99 -8.77 30.95 6.62
N GLU A 100 -8.83 30.01 7.56
CA GLU A 100 -8.80 30.28 9.01
C GLU A 100 -7.39 30.49 9.57
N LEU A 101 -6.32 30.20 8.81
CA LEU A 101 -4.92 30.39 9.23
C LEU A 101 -4.33 31.71 8.72
N LYS A 102 -5.13 32.74 8.50
CA LYS A 102 -4.63 34.10 8.28
C LYS A 102 -4.18 34.69 9.59
N SER A 103 -2.96 34.44 10.01
CA SER A 103 -2.25 35.38 10.87
C SER A 103 -1.60 36.42 9.96
N ASP A 104 -1.77 37.68 10.32
CA ASP A 104 -1.42 38.89 9.55
C ASP A 104 0.08 39.08 9.19
N SER A 105 0.93 38.06 9.37
CA SER A 105 2.37 38.22 9.22
C SER A 105 3.05 37.41 8.13
N ASP A 106 2.37 36.40 7.50
CA ASP A 106 2.95 35.69 6.36
C ASP A 106 1.88 34.95 5.54
N PRO A 107 1.52 35.42 4.33
CA PRO A 107 0.39 34.84 3.55
C PRO A 107 0.61 33.43 3.02
N ILE A 108 1.78 32.81 3.26
CA ILE A 108 2.14 31.53 2.65
C ILE A 108 2.89 30.65 3.64
N ASP A 109 2.43 30.59 4.89
CA ASP A 109 2.94 29.58 5.81
C ASP A 109 2.18 28.29 5.59
N ILE A 110 2.92 27.27 5.11
CA ILE A 110 2.53 25.88 4.87
C ILE A 110 1.00 25.71 4.83
N ALA A 111 0.41 26.07 3.70
CA ALA A 111 -0.97 25.71 3.43
C ALA A 111 -1.07 24.20 3.48
N THR A 112 -1.49 23.68 4.60
CA THR A 112 -1.83 22.28 4.77
C THR A 112 -3.03 22.03 3.88
N LEU A 113 -2.85 21.25 2.82
CA LEU A 113 -3.96 20.83 1.97
C LEU A 113 -4.98 20.12 2.85
N LYS A 114 -6.12 20.75 3.07
CA LYS A 114 -7.24 20.15 3.79
C LYS A 114 -8.13 19.47 2.76
N SER A 115 -8.15 18.14 2.78
CA SER A 115 -9.09 17.38 1.97
C SER A 115 -10.39 17.21 2.72
N CYS A 116 -11.49 17.55 2.07
CA CYS A 116 -12.83 17.37 2.63
C CYS A 116 -13.47 16.10 2.08
N LEU A 117 -14.51 15.60 2.76
CA LEU A 117 -15.30 14.51 2.24
C LEU A 117 -15.91 14.91 0.89
N SER A 118 -15.87 13.97 -0.07
CA SER A 118 -16.56 14.11 -1.35
C SER A 118 -18.06 13.94 -1.15
N ASP A 119 -18.85 14.59 -1.98
CA ASP A 119 -20.26 14.25 -2.11
C ASP A 119 -20.38 12.88 -2.75
N ASN A 120 -21.33 12.07 -2.29
CA ASN A 120 -21.57 10.75 -2.84
C ASN A 120 -22.79 10.74 -3.76
N PRO A 121 -22.61 10.79 -5.09
CA PRO A 121 -23.70 10.81 -6.06
C PRO A 121 -24.27 9.43 -6.39
N ASP A 122 -23.76 8.37 -5.77
CA ASP A 122 -24.14 7.00 -6.12
C ASP A 122 -25.62 6.70 -5.77
N ALA A 123 -26.20 5.76 -6.51
CA ALA A 123 -27.58 5.32 -6.34
C ALA A 123 -27.87 4.84 -4.92
N HIS A 124 -29.16 4.88 -4.54
CA HIS A 124 -29.64 4.49 -3.21
C HIS A 124 -29.35 3.00 -2.87
N ASN A 125 -29.14 2.14 -3.86
CA ASN A 125 -28.86 0.71 -3.70
C ASN A 125 -27.42 0.33 -4.14
N ALA A 126 -26.50 1.27 -4.19
CA ALA A 126 -25.11 1.06 -4.59
C ALA A 126 -24.38 0.08 -3.64
N VAL A 127 -23.41 -0.65 -4.20
CA VAL A 127 -22.58 -1.61 -3.45
C VAL A 127 -21.13 -1.11 -3.39
N TYR A 128 -20.58 -1.03 -2.20
CA TYR A 128 -19.19 -0.61 -1.96
C TYR A 128 -18.36 -1.83 -1.60
N ILE A 129 -17.40 -2.18 -2.45
CA ILE A 129 -16.54 -3.36 -2.28
C ILE A 129 -15.15 -2.87 -1.93
N ILE A 130 -14.64 -3.24 -0.75
CA ILE A 130 -13.34 -2.82 -0.27
C ILE A 130 -12.45 -4.05 -0.10
N ASP A 131 -11.54 -4.28 -1.06
CA ASP A 131 -10.55 -5.36 -0.98
C ASP A 131 -9.36 -4.95 -0.10
N GLU A 132 -8.64 -5.91 0.48
CA GLU A 132 -7.56 -5.71 1.47
C GLU A 132 -8.00 -4.82 2.65
N ALA A 133 -9.27 -4.95 3.08
CA ALA A 133 -9.85 -4.16 4.15
C ALA A 133 -9.13 -4.31 5.50
N SER A 134 -8.31 -5.35 5.67
CA SER A 134 -7.42 -5.53 6.83
C SER A 134 -6.47 -4.35 7.08
N MET A 135 -6.23 -3.51 6.06
CA MET A 135 -5.37 -2.33 6.14
C MET A 135 -6.11 -1.02 6.42
N LEU A 136 -7.45 -1.01 6.52
CA LEU A 136 -8.23 0.19 6.86
C LEU A 136 -8.08 0.52 8.34
N SER A 137 -7.67 1.75 8.64
CA SER A 137 -7.44 2.22 9.99
C SER A 137 -8.64 3.01 10.54
N ASP A 138 -8.94 2.79 11.81
CA ASP A 138 -9.82 3.62 12.63
C ASP A 138 -9.06 4.60 13.53
N GLN A 139 -7.73 4.62 13.45
CA GLN A 139 -6.89 5.50 14.25
C GLN A 139 -6.67 6.84 13.55
N PHE A 140 -6.56 7.90 14.36
CA PHE A 140 -6.26 9.23 13.87
C PHE A 140 -4.94 9.23 13.07
N SER A 141 -5.03 9.68 11.83
CA SER A 141 -3.89 9.84 10.94
C SER A 141 -3.88 11.24 10.36
N GLN A 142 -2.77 11.92 10.56
CA GLN A 142 -2.47 13.19 9.93
C GLN A 142 -1.15 13.06 9.21
N SER A 143 -1.12 13.35 7.91
CA SER A 143 0.13 13.47 7.19
C SER A 143 0.72 14.85 7.42
N GLU A 144 2.04 14.97 7.32
CA GLU A 144 2.70 16.28 7.38
C GLU A 144 2.36 17.18 6.17
N ILE A 145 1.76 16.61 5.12
CA ILE A 145 1.34 17.32 3.91
C ILE A 145 -0.07 17.88 4.06
N GLY A 146 -0.88 17.33 4.97
CA GLY A 146 -2.25 17.75 5.19
C GLY A 146 -3.06 16.74 5.98
N LYS A 147 -4.24 17.16 6.39
CA LYS A 147 -5.23 16.33 7.06
C LYS A 147 -6.31 15.93 6.05
N PHE A 148 -6.56 14.63 5.96
CA PHE A 148 -7.68 14.09 5.18
C PHE A 148 -8.93 14.01 6.05
N GLY A 149 -9.98 14.72 5.69
CA GLY A 149 -11.27 14.72 6.35
C GLY A 149 -11.17 14.89 7.88
N SER A 150 -11.76 13.96 8.62
CA SER A 150 -11.68 13.91 10.09
C SER A 150 -10.31 13.40 10.59
N GLY A 151 -9.53 12.72 9.74
CA GLY A 151 -8.32 11.99 10.10
C GLY A 151 -8.58 10.52 10.46
N TYR A 152 -9.81 10.06 10.48
CA TYR A 152 -10.22 8.68 10.76
C TYR A 152 -10.81 8.05 9.49
N LEU A 153 -9.97 7.33 8.74
CA LEU A 153 -10.31 6.86 7.39
C LEU A 153 -11.55 5.96 7.34
N LEU A 154 -11.68 5.00 8.25
CA LEU A 154 -12.85 4.12 8.31
C LEU A 154 -14.12 4.91 8.61
N GLN A 155 -14.07 5.82 9.57
CA GLN A 155 -15.22 6.68 9.89
C GLN A 155 -15.63 7.57 8.71
N ASP A 156 -14.67 8.15 8.01
CA ASP A 156 -14.91 9.00 6.85
C ASP A 156 -15.47 8.20 5.67
N LEU A 157 -15.01 6.95 5.46
CA LEU A 157 -15.58 6.04 4.47
C LEU A 157 -17.05 5.74 4.78
N LEU A 158 -17.39 5.42 6.03
CA LEU A 158 -18.77 5.14 6.42
C LEU A 158 -19.68 6.38 6.29
N LYS A 159 -19.18 7.56 6.65
CA LYS A 159 -19.89 8.84 6.42
C LYS A 159 -20.10 9.12 4.93
N TYR A 160 -19.12 8.81 4.08
CA TYR A 160 -19.24 8.97 2.64
C TYR A 160 -20.32 8.04 2.07
N ILE A 161 -20.37 6.79 2.54
CA ILE A 161 -21.37 5.81 2.10
C ILE A 161 -22.77 6.22 2.58
N ASN A 162 -22.88 6.77 3.80
CA ASN A 162 -24.09 7.36 4.38
C ASN A 162 -25.29 6.37 4.38
N LEU A 163 -25.17 5.32 5.17
CA LEU A 163 -26.23 4.29 5.32
C LEU A 163 -27.47 4.85 6.04
N ASP A 164 -27.33 5.89 6.86
CA ASP A 164 -28.45 6.52 7.60
C ASP A 164 -29.50 7.09 6.64
N ASP A 165 -29.04 7.81 5.60
CA ASP A 165 -29.93 8.34 4.56
C ASP A 165 -30.26 7.34 3.45
N TRP A 166 -29.36 6.37 3.23
CA TRP A 166 -29.45 5.38 2.16
C TRP A 166 -29.30 3.94 2.65
N PRO A 167 -30.29 3.41 3.42
CA PRO A 167 -30.17 2.11 4.09
C PRO A 167 -30.10 0.91 3.14
N GLN A 168 -30.41 1.08 1.86
CA GLN A 168 -30.31 0.02 0.83
C GLN A 168 -28.91 -0.09 0.22
N ARG A 169 -27.98 0.83 0.53
CA ARG A 169 -26.57 0.69 0.17
C ARG A 169 -25.95 -0.46 0.92
N LYS A 170 -25.01 -1.16 0.28
CA LYS A 170 -24.34 -2.32 0.87
C LYS A 170 -22.83 -2.10 0.92
N ILE A 171 -22.21 -2.58 1.98
CA ILE A 171 -20.76 -2.57 2.15
C ILE A 171 -20.24 -4.00 2.19
N ILE A 172 -19.19 -4.30 1.43
CA ILE A 172 -18.51 -5.61 1.45
C ILE A 172 -17.04 -5.37 1.76
N PHE A 173 -16.63 -5.70 2.98
CA PHE A 173 -15.22 -5.68 3.38
C PHE A 173 -14.59 -7.04 3.11
N ILE A 174 -13.52 -7.07 2.32
CA ILE A 174 -12.81 -8.29 1.94
C ILE A 174 -11.39 -8.22 2.50
N GLY A 175 -10.94 -9.26 3.22
CA GLY A 175 -9.59 -9.24 3.79
C GLY A 175 -9.19 -10.52 4.50
N ASP A 176 -8.07 -10.43 5.21
CA ASP A 176 -7.50 -11.53 5.98
C ASP A 176 -7.07 -11.04 7.37
N ASN A 177 -7.78 -11.48 8.40
CA ASN A 177 -7.55 -11.09 9.79
C ASN A 177 -6.21 -11.56 10.35
N ALA A 178 -5.55 -12.53 9.74
CA ALA A 178 -4.23 -12.99 10.16
C ALA A 178 -3.09 -12.13 9.62
N GLN A 179 -3.35 -11.26 8.62
CA GLN A 179 -2.34 -10.31 8.14
C GLN A 179 -2.08 -9.18 9.16
N LEU A 180 -1.02 -8.40 8.87
CA LEU A 180 -0.71 -7.22 9.67
C LEU A 180 -1.88 -6.24 9.63
N PRO A 181 -2.35 -5.78 10.80
CA PRO A 181 -3.32 -4.70 10.89
C PRO A 181 -2.68 -3.36 10.48
N PRO A 182 -3.48 -2.29 10.37
CA PRO A 182 -2.97 -0.95 10.17
C PRO A 182 -1.97 -0.55 11.27
N VAL A 183 -1.05 0.33 10.93
CA VAL A 183 -0.06 0.82 11.89
C VAL A 183 -0.74 1.45 13.10
N ARG A 184 -0.34 1.06 14.31
CA ARG A 184 -0.92 1.44 15.63
C ARG A 184 -2.27 0.82 15.97
N CYS A 185 -2.84 -0.06 15.14
CA CYS A 185 -4.00 -0.86 15.49
C CYS A 185 -3.57 -2.21 16.07
N VAL A 186 -4.36 -2.72 17.00
CA VAL A 186 -4.16 -4.07 17.59
C VAL A 186 -4.68 -5.15 16.63
N GLY A 187 -5.80 -4.89 15.95
CA GLY A 187 -6.43 -5.76 14.96
C GLY A 187 -6.86 -4.98 13.73
N SER A 188 -7.63 -5.60 12.85
CA SER A 188 -8.17 -5.00 11.63
C SER A 188 -9.58 -4.46 11.89
N PRO A 189 -9.76 -3.12 12.09
CA PRO A 189 -11.06 -2.57 12.51
C PRO A 189 -12.19 -2.87 11.53
N ALA A 190 -11.93 -2.78 10.24
CA ALA A 190 -12.91 -3.03 9.17
C ALA A 190 -13.27 -4.52 8.99
N LEU A 191 -12.59 -5.43 9.69
CA LEU A 191 -12.88 -6.87 9.69
C LEU A 191 -13.27 -7.36 11.10
N ASN A 192 -13.54 -6.46 12.03
CA ASN A 192 -14.00 -6.79 13.38
C ASN A 192 -15.51 -6.58 13.46
N LEU A 193 -16.27 -7.68 13.41
CA LEU A 193 -17.73 -7.69 13.43
C LEU A 193 -18.26 -6.95 14.66
N ASP A 194 -17.86 -7.37 15.88
CA ASP A 194 -18.31 -6.75 17.14
C ASP A 194 -18.01 -5.25 17.18
N GLY A 195 -16.85 -4.83 16.66
CA GLY A 195 -16.46 -3.43 16.59
C GLY A 195 -17.30 -2.62 15.60
N LEU A 196 -17.62 -3.20 14.45
CA LEU A 196 -18.47 -2.54 13.44
C LEU A 196 -19.91 -2.38 13.94
N GLU A 197 -20.46 -3.36 14.62
CA GLU A 197 -21.79 -3.30 15.22
C GLU A 197 -21.84 -2.35 16.42
N SER A 198 -20.87 -2.45 17.34
CA SER A 198 -20.92 -1.69 18.61
C SER A 198 -20.55 -0.23 18.47
N PHE A 199 -19.57 0.13 17.59
CA PHE A 199 -19.05 1.50 17.50
C PHE A 199 -19.59 2.27 16.30
N TYR A 200 -20.04 1.55 15.25
CA TYR A 200 -20.51 2.16 14.00
C TYR A 200 -21.97 1.88 13.68
N ASP A 201 -22.67 1.13 14.56
CA ASP A 201 -24.10 0.77 14.45
C ASP A 201 -24.45 0.11 13.09
N LEU A 202 -23.53 -0.75 12.60
CA LEU A 202 -23.71 -1.48 11.35
C LEU A 202 -24.35 -2.84 11.60
N SER A 203 -25.33 -3.23 10.78
CA SER A 203 -25.84 -4.59 10.79
C SER A 203 -24.95 -5.47 9.93
N CYS A 204 -24.18 -6.38 10.56
CA CYS A 204 -23.13 -7.14 9.92
C CYS A 204 -23.47 -8.64 9.77
N THR A 205 -22.98 -9.25 8.70
CA THR A 205 -22.83 -10.70 8.56
C THR A 205 -21.42 -11.03 8.09
N GLU A 206 -20.92 -12.24 8.42
CA GLU A 206 -19.55 -12.62 8.04
C GLU A 206 -19.44 -14.07 7.60
N ILE A 207 -18.52 -14.30 6.66
CA ILE A 207 -18.09 -15.65 6.27
C ILE A 207 -16.58 -15.68 6.11
N GLU A 208 -15.97 -16.78 6.53
CA GLU A 208 -14.54 -17.02 6.38
C GLU A 208 -14.25 -18.14 5.38
N LEU A 209 -13.49 -17.85 4.33
CA LEU A 209 -12.95 -18.84 3.38
C LEU A 209 -11.72 -19.52 4.00
N THR A 210 -11.82 -20.83 4.18
CA THR A 210 -10.74 -21.65 4.77
C THR A 210 -10.04 -22.55 3.76
N ASP A 211 -10.69 -22.90 2.65
CA ASP A 211 -10.17 -23.81 1.63
C ASP A 211 -9.11 -23.13 0.76
N ILE A 212 -7.87 -23.61 0.77
CA ILE A 212 -6.76 -23.04 0.01
C ILE A 212 -6.71 -23.66 -1.38
N VAL A 213 -6.92 -22.84 -2.40
CA VAL A 213 -6.99 -23.25 -3.82
C VAL A 213 -5.67 -23.03 -4.56
N ARG A 214 -4.86 -22.05 -4.12
CA ARG A 214 -3.76 -21.47 -4.90
C ARG A 214 -2.51 -22.31 -4.99
N GLN A 215 -2.23 -23.16 -4.01
CA GLN A 215 -0.99 -23.91 -3.91
C GLN A 215 -1.28 -25.41 -3.78
N LYS A 216 -0.34 -26.25 -4.28
CA LYS A 216 -0.44 -27.70 -4.12
C LYS A 216 -0.53 -28.05 -2.63
N ALA A 217 -1.30 -29.07 -2.28
CA ALA A 217 -1.47 -29.55 -0.91
C ALA A 217 -0.15 -29.83 -0.15
N ASP A 218 0.94 -30.06 -0.87
CA ASP A 218 2.29 -30.32 -0.32
C ASP A 218 3.16 -29.06 -0.16
N SER A 219 2.64 -27.84 -0.31
CA SER A 219 3.46 -26.63 -0.18
C SER A 219 3.85 -26.36 1.27
N GLY A 220 5.15 -26.26 1.53
CA GLY A 220 5.68 -25.88 2.84
C GLY A 220 5.31 -24.44 3.22
N ILE A 221 5.15 -23.55 2.25
CA ILE A 221 4.70 -22.16 2.47
C ILE A 221 3.31 -22.17 3.07
N VAL A 222 2.39 -22.93 2.49
CA VAL A 222 1.02 -23.09 3.00
C VAL A 222 1.01 -23.67 4.40
N ASN A 223 1.79 -24.75 4.62
CA ASN A 223 1.85 -25.40 5.93
C ASN A 223 2.31 -24.42 7.02
N ILE A 224 3.35 -23.63 6.76
CA ILE A 224 3.81 -22.60 7.69
C ILE A 224 2.72 -21.55 7.94
N ALA A 225 2.06 -21.07 6.89
CA ALA A 225 0.98 -20.09 7.03
C ALA A 225 -0.16 -20.62 7.91
N MET A 226 -0.56 -21.89 7.71
CA MET A 226 -1.59 -22.55 8.52
C MET A 226 -1.16 -22.77 9.98
N GLU A 227 0.11 -23.14 10.23
CA GLU A 227 0.64 -23.26 11.59
C GLU A 227 0.63 -21.91 12.32
N ILE A 228 1.00 -20.82 11.64
CA ILE A 228 0.94 -19.47 12.23
C ILE A 228 -0.50 -19.08 12.55
N ARG A 229 -1.45 -19.36 11.66
CA ARG A 229 -2.87 -19.08 11.92
C ARG A 229 -3.40 -19.83 13.13
N LYS A 230 -3.17 -21.14 13.21
CA LYS A 230 -3.54 -21.95 14.37
C LYS A 230 -2.95 -21.41 15.68
N ALA A 231 -1.75 -20.80 15.59
CA ALA A 231 -1.14 -20.16 16.76
C ALA A 231 -1.81 -18.82 17.12
N LEU A 232 -2.33 -18.09 16.12
CA LEU A 232 -3.09 -16.85 16.33
C LEU A 232 -4.48 -17.07 16.91
N GLU A 233 -5.10 -18.22 16.63
CA GLU A 233 -6.43 -18.60 17.12
C GLU A 233 -6.43 -19.09 18.57
N ARG A 234 -5.27 -19.28 19.19
CA ARG A 234 -5.13 -19.73 20.58
C ARG A 234 -5.09 -18.54 21.54
N ASP A 235 -5.70 -18.70 22.72
CA ASP A 235 -5.71 -17.67 23.78
C ASP A 235 -4.29 -17.25 24.22
N THR A 236 -3.32 -18.16 24.11
CA THR A 236 -1.91 -17.88 24.39
C THR A 236 -1.06 -18.21 23.17
N PRO A 237 -0.38 -17.21 22.59
CA PRO A 237 0.50 -17.45 21.46
C PRO A 237 1.65 -18.40 21.82
N HIS A 238 1.83 -19.44 21.03
CA HIS A 238 2.96 -20.37 21.16
C HIS A 238 4.00 -20.13 20.06
N PRO A 239 5.31 -20.45 20.32
CA PRO A 239 6.32 -20.37 19.30
C PRO A 239 5.97 -21.28 18.13
N VAL A 240 5.91 -20.74 16.94
CA VAL A 240 5.75 -21.51 15.71
C VAL A 240 7.14 -21.91 15.21
N GLN A 241 7.37 -23.20 15.09
CA GLN A 241 8.58 -23.71 14.44
C GLN A 241 8.38 -23.65 12.92
N LEU A 242 9.04 -22.70 12.28
CA LEU A 242 9.04 -22.64 10.83
C LEU A 242 9.84 -23.84 10.29
N SER A 243 9.18 -24.85 9.75
CA SER A 243 9.84 -26.05 9.23
C SER A 243 10.25 -25.87 7.78
N ALA A 244 11.54 -26.10 7.48
CA ALA A 244 12.00 -26.17 6.08
C ALA A 244 11.68 -27.57 5.52
N ASN A 245 11.15 -27.61 4.29
CA ASN A 245 10.89 -28.87 3.58
C ASN A 245 11.89 -29.17 2.47
N GLY A 246 12.83 -28.26 2.20
CA GLY A 246 13.86 -28.40 1.16
C GLY A 246 13.34 -28.31 -0.28
N LYS A 247 12.03 -28.11 -0.47
CA LYS A 247 11.40 -27.94 -1.79
C LYS A 247 11.16 -26.46 -2.09
N ASP A 248 10.19 -25.88 -1.38
CA ASP A 248 9.75 -24.49 -1.54
C ASP A 248 10.06 -23.61 -0.31
N VAL A 249 10.50 -24.23 0.82
CA VAL A 249 10.93 -23.51 2.03
C VAL A 249 12.34 -23.89 2.44
N HIS A 250 13.22 -22.91 2.55
CA HIS A 250 14.61 -23.06 2.91
C HIS A 250 14.99 -22.20 4.11
N LYS A 251 15.66 -22.78 5.10
CA LYS A 251 16.27 -22.04 6.22
C LYS A 251 17.74 -21.78 5.92
N LEU A 252 18.15 -20.54 6.05
CA LEU A 252 19.50 -20.11 5.72
C LEU A 252 20.20 -19.49 6.94
N LYS A 253 21.43 -19.88 7.18
CA LYS A 253 22.30 -19.17 8.13
C LYS A 253 22.57 -17.75 7.63
N LYS A 254 22.86 -16.83 8.56
CA LYS A 254 23.12 -15.41 8.28
C LYS A 254 24.11 -15.19 7.14
N GLU A 255 25.19 -15.98 7.12
CA GLU A 255 26.28 -15.88 6.13
C GLU A 255 25.80 -16.31 4.73
N ALA A 256 24.94 -17.33 4.65
CA ALA A 256 24.42 -17.88 3.40
C ALA A 256 23.24 -17.07 2.82
N PHE A 257 22.63 -16.18 3.61
CA PHE A 257 21.37 -15.51 3.23
C PHE A 257 21.53 -14.64 1.98
N LEU A 258 22.53 -13.76 1.97
CA LEU A 258 22.81 -12.90 0.81
C LEU A 258 23.46 -13.67 -0.34
N GLU A 259 24.28 -14.70 -0.06
CA GLU A 259 24.85 -15.55 -1.10
C GLU A 259 23.74 -16.25 -1.89
N GLN A 260 22.73 -16.79 -1.19
CA GLN A 260 21.58 -17.41 -1.84
C GLN A 260 20.73 -16.38 -2.60
N TYR A 261 20.58 -15.14 -2.10
CA TYR A 261 19.90 -14.07 -2.83
C TYR A 261 20.58 -13.82 -4.19
N PHE A 262 21.91 -13.67 -4.20
CA PHE A 262 22.67 -13.47 -5.44
C PHE A 262 22.64 -14.68 -6.37
N ALA A 263 22.70 -15.89 -5.82
CA ALA A 263 22.53 -17.10 -6.60
C ALA A 263 21.15 -17.20 -7.25
N SER A 264 20.09 -16.77 -6.52
CA SER A 264 18.72 -16.79 -7.04
C SER A 264 18.46 -15.78 -8.17
N CYS A 265 19.26 -14.72 -8.26
CA CYS A 265 19.17 -13.74 -9.37
C CYS A 265 20.28 -13.91 -10.42
N ASP A 266 20.99 -15.03 -10.43
CA ASP A 266 22.15 -15.30 -11.32
C ASP A 266 23.19 -14.17 -11.30
N HIS A 267 23.32 -13.45 -10.20
CA HIS A 267 24.15 -12.24 -10.05
C HIS A 267 23.84 -11.14 -11.10
N LYS A 268 22.60 -11.09 -11.61
CA LYS A 268 22.13 -10.12 -12.61
C LYS A 268 20.97 -9.29 -12.10
N LEU A 269 20.90 -8.04 -12.55
CA LEU A 269 19.82 -7.12 -12.17
C LEU A 269 18.44 -7.59 -12.64
N GLU A 270 18.39 -8.20 -13.83
CA GLU A 270 17.16 -8.74 -14.41
C GLU A 270 16.52 -9.80 -13.51
N GLY A 271 17.34 -10.67 -12.90
CA GLY A 271 16.88 -11.71 -11.98
C GLY A 271 16.37 -11.16 -10.64
N CYS A 272 16.76 -9.94 -10.27
CA CYS A 272 16.27 -9.31 -9.03
C CYS A 272 14.79 -8.93 -9.08
N LYS A 273 14.18 -8.88 -10.27
CA LYS A 273 12.76 -8.50 -10.44
C LYS A 273 11.79 -9.45 -9.75
N ASP A 274 12.14 -10.71 -9.70
CA ASP A 274 11.31 -11.78 -9.16
C ASP A 274 11.60 -12.06 -7.68
N ILE A 275 12.48 -11.27 -7.07
CA ILE A 275 13.00 -11.52 -5.72
C ILE A 275 12.83 -10.28 -4.85
N VAL A 276 12.44 -10.50 -3.60
CA VAL A 276 12.39 -9.44 -2.59
C VAL A 276 12.92 -9.92 -1.25
N ILE A 277 13.59 -9.03 -0.51
CA ILE A 277 13.91 -9.24 0.91
C ILE A 277 12.87 -8.50 1.76
N ILE A 278 12.18 -9.21 2.65
CA ILE A 278 11.21 -8.63 3.58
C ILE A 278 11.83 -8.57 4.98
N THR A 279 11.78 -7.37 5.58
CA THR A 279 12.37 -7.12 6.91
C THR A 279 11.41 -6.35 7.83
N ASN A 280 11.80 -6.21 9.11
CA ASN A 280 11.01 -5.54 10.15
C ASN A 280 11.14 -4.01 10.17
N SER A 281 12.25 -3.44 9.66
CA SER A 281 12.55 -2.03 9.86
C SER A 281 13.19 -1.36 8.65
N ASN A 282 12.95 -0.05 8.51
CA ASN A 282 13.61 0.76 7.47
C ASN A 282 15.14 0.73 7.56
N ARG A 283 15.70 0.58 8.77
CA ARG A 283 17.15 0.44 8.96
C ARG A 283 17.67 -0.84 8.28
N GLN A 284 17.01 -1.98 8.49
CA GLN A 284 17.40 -3.24 7.85
C GLN A 284 17.18 -3.18 6.33
N VAL A 285 16.06 -2.57 5.87
CA VAL A 285 15.82 -2.31 4.45
C VAL A 285 17.00 -1.57 3.82
N ARG A 286 17.44 -0.47 4.43
CA ARG A 286 18.58 0.31 3.96
C ARG A 286 19.87 -0.52 3.94
N ASP A 287 20.13 -1.28 5.01
CA ASP A 287 21.35 -2.07 5.12
C ASP A 287 21.41 -3.19 4.07
N TYR A 288 20.28 -3.85 3.75
CA TYR A 288 20.20 -4.84 2.66
C TYR A 288 20.34 -4.18 1.29
N ASN A 289 19.60 -3.11 1.02
CA ASN A 289 19.71 -2.38 -0.24
C ASN A 289 21.14 -1.93 -0.50
N ARG A 290 21.83 -1.39 0.52
CA ARG A 290 23.23 -1.01 0.42
C ARG A 290 24.15 -2.19 0.10
N LYS A 291 24.05 -3.30 0.86
CA LYS A 291 24.87 -4.51 0.63
C LYS A 291 24.68 -5.12 -0.75
N ILE A 292 23.42 -5.15 -1.24
CA ILE A 292 23.13 -5.64 -2.58
C ILE A 292 23.78 -4.73 -3.62
N ARG A 293 23.64 -3.42 -3.48
CA ARG A 293 24.22 -2.45 -4.40
C ARG A 293 25.75 -2.44 -4.39
N GLU A 294 26.38 -2.53 -3.20
CA GLU A 294 27.85 -2.64 -3.06
C GLU A 294 28.41 -3.85 -3.83
N ARG A 295 27.65 -4.96 -3.90
CA ARG A 295 28.07 -6.17 -4.62
C ARG A 295 27.76 -6.12 -6.11
N MET A 296 26.64 -5.49 -6.50
CA MET A 296 26.22 -5.43 -7.90
C MET A 296 26.95 -4.33 -8.69
N PHE A 297 27.39 -3.26 -8.02
CA PHE A 297 27.98 -2.08 -8.66
C PHE A 297 29.33 -1.71 -8.07
N LYS A 298 30.22 -1.19 -8.92
CA LYS A 298 31.54 -0.68 -8.48
C LYS A 298 31.43 0.55 -7.58
N SER A 299 30.35 1.34 -7.74
CA SER A 299 30.07 2.52 -6.91
C SER A 299 28.62 2.49 -6.45
N HIS A 300 28.41 2.27 -5.16
CA HIS A 300 27.08 2.30 -4.54
C HIS A 300 26.53 3.72 -4.28
N ARG A 301 27.36 4.77 -4.48
CA ARG A 301 26.94 6.19 -4.28
C ARG A 301 26.26 6.79 -5.51
N ALA A 302 26.50 6.25 -6.70
CA ALA A 302 25.84 6.66 -7.92
C ALA A 302 24.58 5.82 -8.17
N LEU A 303 23.57 6.39 -8.80
CA LEU A 303 22.43 5.65 -9.35
C LEU A 303 22.89 4.98 -10.66
N HIS A 304 22.44 3.76 -10.92
CA HIS A 304 22.83 2.99 -12.09
C HIS A 304 21.61 2.55 -12.91
N ILE A 305 21.82 2.40 -14.23
CA ILE A 305 20.83 1.82 -15.13
C ILE A 305 20.57 0.36 -14.72
N GLY A 306 19.31 -0.06 -14.73
CA GLY A 306 18.84 -1.38 -14.29
C GLY A 306 18.55 -1.48 -12.79
N GLU A 307 18.87 -0.47 -11.99
CA GLU A 307 18.57 -0.49 -10.55
C GLU A 307 17.06 -0.58 -10.29
N GLN A 308 16.70 -1.45 -9.36
CA GLN A 308 15.34 -1.58 -8.87
C GLN A 308 15.04 -0.49 -7.85
N VAL A 309 14.01 0.27 -8.13
CA VAL A 309 13.54 1.38 -7.28
C VAL A 309 12.07 1.20 -6.92
N MET A 310 11.67 1.78 -5.81
CA MET A 310 10.30 1.75 -5.32
C MET A 310 9.81 3.18 -5.10
N CYS A 311 8.64 3.50 -5.64
CA CYS A 311 7.98 4.77 -5.37
C CYS A 311 7.48 4.80 -3.91
N VAL A 312 7.70 5.91 -3.20
CA VAL A 312 7.31 6.03 -1.78
C VAL A 312 6.19 7.04 -1.53
N GLU A 313 5.74 7.72 -2.56
CA GLU A 313 4.54 8.56 -2.58
C GLU A 313 3.76 8.29 -3.87
N ASN A 314 2.43 8.47 -3.83
CA ASN A 314 1.64 8.37 -5.05
C ASN A 314 2.03 9.48 -6.02
N LEU A 315 2.12 9.14 -7.29
CA LEU A 315 2.28 10.09 -8.38
C LEU A 315 1.09 9.94 -9.32
N ASP A 316 0.27 10.96 -9.37
CA ASP A 316 -0.90 11.05 -10.24
C ASP A 316 -0.61 12.05 -11.39
N SER A 317 -0.89 11.65 -12.61
CA SER A 317 -0.81 12.49 -13.79
C SER A 317 -1.89 12.05 -14.78
N ASP A 318 -2.18 12.89 -15.77
CA ASP A 318 -3.20 12.59 -16.80
C ASP A 318 -2.92 11.30 -17.58
N ASP A 319 -1.64 10.93 -17.74
CA ASP A 319 -1.20 9.79 -18.55
C ASP A 319 -0.99 8.49 -17.75
N TYR A 320 -0.71 8.59 -16.45
CA TYR A 320 -0.38 7.42 -15.61
C TYR A 320 -0.56 7.70 -14.11
N PHE A 321 -0.84 6.65 -13.38
CA PHE A 321 -0.83 6.63 -11.92
C PHE A 321 0.23 5.65 -11.41
N ILE A 322 1.15 6.13 -10.56
CA ILE A 322 2.15 5.30 -9.88
C ILE A 322 1.85 5.33 -8.39
N SER A 323 1.59 4.16 -7.84
CA SER A 323 1.22 4.02 -6.44
C SER A 323 2.44 3.98 -5.50
N ASN A 324 2.24 4.40 -4.26
CA ASN A 324 3.21 4.16 -3.18
C ASN A 324 3.46 2.65 -3.03
N GLY A 325 4.72 2.24 -3.05
CA GLY A 325 5.14 0.84 -3.02
C GLY A 325 5.31 0.20 -4.40
N GLU A 326 5.00 0.91 -5.49
CA GLU A 326 5.22 0.40 -6.84
C GLU A 326 6.70 0.32 -7.18
N ILE A 327 7.09 -0.79 -7.79
CA ILE A 327 8.46 -1.08 -8.17
C ILE A 327 8.67 -0.76 -9.65
N GLY A 328 9.75 -0.06 -9.94
CA GLY A 328 10.23 0.23 -11.28
C GLY A 328 11.73 0.01 -11.41
N TRP A 329 12.24 0.20 -12.62
CA TRP A 329 13.67 0.03 -12.92
C TRP A 329 14.18 1.26 -13.66
N VAL A 330 15.35 1.74 -13.24
CA VAL A 330 16.02 2.86 -13.92
C VAL A 330 16.41 2.41 -15.32
N SER A 331 15.76 2.94 -16.34
CA SER A 331 16.04 2.62 -17.74
C SER A 331 17.08 3.56 -18.36
N GLN A 332 17.13 4.83 -17.88
CA GLN A 332 18.07 5.82 -18.38
C GLN A 332 18.40 6.85 -17.30
N ILE A 333 19.61 7.39 -17.34
CA ILE A 333 20.05 8.54 -16.53
C ILE A 333 20.24 9.70 -17.48
N ASP A 334 19.41 10.73 -17.33
CA ASP A 334 19.22 11.79 -18.31
C ASP A 334 19.98 13.09 -17.98
N SER A 335 20.49 13.24 -16.77
CA SER A 335 21.27 14.42 -16.38
C SER A 335 22.34 14.09 -15.35
N GLU A 336 23.23 15.04 -15.14
CA GLU A 336 24.09 15.10 -13.96
C GLU A 336 23.29 15.53 -12.73
N ILE A 337 23.91 15.46 -11.54
CA ILE A 337 23.29 15.85 -10.28
C ILE A 337 23.26 17.38 -10.19
N GLU A 338 22.07 17.91 -10.03
CA GLU A 338 21.81 19.32 -9.75
C GLU A 338 21.69 19.51 -8.25
N LYS A 339 22.34 20.53 -7.69
CA LYS A 339 22.34 20.83 -6.26
C LYS A 339 21.67 22.18 -6.02
N HIS A 340 20.64 22.15 -5.17
CA HIS A 340 19.98 23.36 -4.67
C HIS A 340 20.33 23.51 -3.19
N ILE A 341 20.97 24.61 -2.84
CA ILE A 341 21.39 24.91 -1.46
C ILE A 341 20.38 25.88 -0.88
N ILE A 342 19.64 25.44 0.11
CA ILE A 342 18.55 26.18 0.72
C ILE A 342 18.91 26.52 2.16
N ASP A 343 18.92 27.81 2.48
CA ASP A 343 19.04 28.29 3.84
C ASP A 343 17.66 28.40 4.47
N ILE A 344 17.46 27.70 5.58
CA ILE A 344 16.21 27.72 6.33
C ILE A 344 16.38 28.70 7.48
N PRO A 345 15.69 29.86 7.44
CA PRO A 345 15.81 30.86 8.49
C PRO A 345 15.23 30.36 9.82
N PRO A 346 15.75 30.82 10.96
CA PRO A 346 15.18 30.54 12.27
C PRO A 346 13.78 31.17 12.39
N ARG A 347 12.83 30.42 12.98
CA ARG A 347 11.50 30.91 13.35
C ARG A 347 11.17 30.48 14.77
N GLU A 348 10.48 31.35 15.51
CA GLU A 348 10.17 31.12 16.94
C GLU A 348 9.25 29.92 17.21
N CYS A 349 8.53 29.43 16.19
CA CYS A 349 7.54 28.34 16.32
C CYS A 349 7.96 27.03 15.66
N ASP A 350 9.20 26.90 15.20
CA ASP A 350 9.64 25.71 14.48
C ASP A 350 10.29 24.68 15.44
N ASP A 351 9.81 23.44 15.41
CA ASP A 351 10.33 22.30 16.18
C ASP A 351 11.69 21.78 15.67
N PHE A 352 12.39 22.49 14.80
CA PHE A 352 13.67 22.06 14.25
C PHE A 352 14.70 23.22 14.18
N GLU A 353 15.97 22.87 14.29
CA GLU A 353 17.06 23.82 14.19
C GLU A 353 17.18 24.44 12.78
N PRO A 354 17.38 25.77 12.66
CA PRO A 354 17.69 26.43 11.40
C PRO A 354 18.96 25.88 10.77
N GLY A 355 19.18 26.15 9.51
CA GLY A 355 20.44 25.79 8.84
C GLY A 355 20.29 25.43 7.37
N VAL A 356 21.41 25.14 6.75
CA VAL A 356 21.51 24.87 5.32
C VAL A 356 21.14 23.43 4.98
N VAL A 357 20.29 23.24 3.96
CA VAL A 357 19.94 21.94 3.37
C VAL A 357 20.36 21.93 1.91
N THR A 358 21.08 20.89 1.51
CA THR A 358 21.39 20.66 0.10
C THR A 358 20.42 19.61 -0.45
N LEU A 359 19.59 20.00 -1.42
CA LEU A 359 18.73 19.09 -2.18
C LEU A 359 19.47 18.67 -3.45
N GLU A 360 19.59 17.37 -3.66
CA GLU A 360 20.27 16.81 -4.85
C GLU A 360 19.21 16.19 -5.79
N PHE A 361 19.12 16.71 -6.99
CA PHE A 361 18.20 16.22 -8.03
C PHE A 361 18.96 15.59 -9.19
N ILE A 362 18.41 14.53 -9.73
CA ILE A 362 18.90 13.88 -10.95
C ILE A 362 17.70 13.56 -11.84
N GLU A 363 17.81 13.81 -13.14
CA GLU A 363 16.76 13.43 -14.09
C GLU A 363 17.00 12.01 -14.57
N VAL A 364 15.99 11.18 -14.46
CA VAL A 364 16.04 9.76 -14.84
C VAL A 364 14.77 9.35 -15.55
N THR A 365 14.89 8.33 -16.38
CA THR A 365 13.76 7.58 -16.91
C THR A 365 13.63 6.28 -16.13
N VAL A 366 12.47 6.08 -15.50
CA VAL A 366 12.14 4.87 -14.74
C VAL A 366 11.06 4.12 -15.49
N ARG A 367 11.31 2.84 -15.73
CA ARG A 367 10.35 1.92 -16.33
C ARG A 367 9.48 1.29 -15.27
N PHE A 368 8.18 1.46 -15.39
CA PHE A 368 7.15 0.80 -14.59
C PHE A 368 6.35 -0.16 -15.46
N LEU A 369 5.48 -0.96 -14.84
CA LEU A 369 4.55 -1.84 -15.55
C LEU A 369 3.13 -1.28 -15.38
N LYS A 370 2.39 -1.21 -16.49
CA LYS A 370 0.95 -0.96 -16.48
C LYS A 370 0.21 -2.15 -15.86
N ASP A 371 -1.08 -2.01 -15.75
CA ASP A 371 -1.96 -3.05 -15.22
C ASP A 371 -1.95 -4.34 -16.04
N ASN A 372 -1.84 -4.22 -17.35
CA ASN A 372 -1.69 -5.34 -18.29
C ASN A 372 -0.25 -5.89 -18.42
N ASN A 373 0.66 -5.52 -17.51
CA ASN A 373 2.09 -5.80 -17.54
C ASN A 373 2.87 -5.19 -18.71
N GLU A 374 2.28 -4.28 -19.49
CA GLU A 374 3.03 -3.52 -20.49
C GLU A 374 3.98 -2.53 -19.83
N PRO A 375 5.23 -2.45 -20.27
CA PRO A 375 6.17 -1.46 -19.75
C PRO A 375 5.80 -0.06 -20.24
N PHE A 376 5.96 0.93 -19.35
CA PHE A 376 5.92 2.34 -19.72
C PHE A 376 7.02 3.10 -19.00
N ASP A 377 7.55 4.12 -19.66
CA ASP A 377 8.68 4.88 -19.16
C ASP A 377 8.22 6.25 -18.66
N VAL A 378 8.71 6.62 -17.47
CA VAL A 378 8.42 7.91 -16.83
C VAL A 378 9.73 8.66 -16.66
N LYS A 379 9.88 9.78 -17.36
CA LYS A 379 11.02 10.68 -17.26
C LYS A 379 10.69 11.81 -16.30
N LYS A 380 11.42 11.88 -15.17
CA LYS A 380 11.26 12.92 -14.14
C LYS A 380 12.54 13.17 -13.36
N LYS A 381 12.59 14.31 -12.68
CA LYS A 381 13.56 14.56 -11.61
C LYS A 381 13.30 13.58 -10.46
N VAL A 382 14.36 13.08 -9.87
CA VAL A 382 14.37 12.27 -8.64
C VAL A 382 15.13 13.01 -7.57
N LEU A 383 14.58 13.06 -6.36
CA LEU A 383 15.27 13.61 -5.20
C LEU A 383 16.19 12.54 -4.60
N LYS A 384 17.49 12.68 -4.86
CA LYS A 384 18.51 11.72 -4.48
C LYS A 384 18.66 11.58 -2.96
N ASN A 385 18.45 12.67 -2.20
CA ASN A 385 18.44 12.64 -0.73
C ASN A 385 17.56 11.51 -0.18
N LEU A 386 16.40 11.28 -0.80
CA LEU A 386 15.45 10.28 -0.34
C LEU A 386 15.92 8.85 -0.61
N LEU A 387 16.61 8.60 -1.74
CA LEU A 387 17.16 7.27 -2.06
C LEU A 387 18.03 6.72 -0.91
N GLU A 388 18.82 7.57 -0.29
CA GLU A 388 19.78 7.22 0.76
C GLU A 388 19.25 7.50 2.19
N SER A 389 18.06 8.11 2.33
CA SER A 389 17.49 8.47 3.63
C SER A 389 17.32 7.24 4.54
N PRO A 390 17.70 7.31 5.83
CA PRO A 390 17.54 6.21 6.76
C PRO A 390 16.08 5.97 7.18
N SER A 391 15.22 6.98 7.12
CA SER A 391 13.85 6.94 7.64
C SER A 391 12.83 6.41 6.64
N GLY A 392 13.16 6.33 5.36
CA GLY A 392 12.18 5.98 4.33
C GLY A 392 11.28 7.14 3.88
N MET A 393 11.40 8.30 4.51
CA MET A 393 10.72 9.56 4.18
C MET A 393 11.70 10.71 4.22
N LEU A 394 11.34 11.83 3.64
CA LEU A 394 12.05 13.10 3.83
C LEU A 394 11.90 13.55 5.27
N THR A 395 12.97 14.13 5.83
CA THR A 395 12.89 14.84 7.11
C THR A 395 12.03 16.08 6.97
N THR A 396 11.46 16.57 8.07
CA THR A 396 10.71 17.84 8.11
C THR A 396 11.54 18.98 7.52
N LYS A 397 12.85 19.00 7.83
CA LYS A 397 13.81 19.98 7.33
C LYS A 397 13.96 19.92 5.79
N GLU A 398 14.09 18.72 5.21
CA GLU A 398 14.18 18.53 3.74
C GLU A 398 12.89 18.91 3.04
N ARG A 399 11.72 18.60 3.63
CA ARG A 399 10.42 19.01 3.05
C ARG A 399 10.25 20.52 3.02
N LYS A 400 10.63 21.18 4.13
CA LYS A 400 10.61 22.65 4.19
C LYS A 400 11.57 23.25 3.18
N ALA A 401 12.78 22.69 3.06
CA ALA A 401 13.74 23.10 2.04
C ALA A 401 13.17 22.97 0.62
N LEU A 402 12.47 21.85 0.32
CA LEU A 402 11.85 21.64 -0.99
C LEU A 402 10.76 22.68 -1.30
N LEU A 403 9.95 23.06 -0.31
CA LEU A 403 8.96 24.12 -0.45
C LEU A 403 9.62 25.49 -0.62
N LEU A 404 10.66 25.78 0.14
CA LEU A 404 11.39 27.06 0.04
C LEU A 404 12.11 27.16 -1.32
N ASP A 405 12.68 26.06 -1.82
CA ASP A 405 13.27 25.97 -3.16
C ASP A 405 12.24 26.33 -4.25
N PHE A 406 11.04 25.75 -4.15
CA PHE A 406 9.95 26.11 -5.07
C PHE A 406 9.61 27.60 -4.95
N LYS A 407 9.39 28.13 -3.75
CA LYS A 407 9.06 29.55 -3.53
C LYS A 407 10.12 30.48 -4.09
N GLN A 408 11.42 30.18 -3.91
CA GLN A 408 12.51 30.98 -4.43
C GLN A 408 12.56 31.00 -5.97
N ARG A 409 12.24 29.89 -6.61
CA ARG A 409 12.16 29.79 -8.09
C ARG A 409 10.89 30.37 -8.65
N TYR A 410 9.80 30.30 -7.90
CA TYR A 410 8.52 30.90 -8.25
C TYR A 410 8.58 32.41 -8.00
N LYS A 411 9.00 33.16 -9.03
CA LYS A 411 8.98 34.63 -9.03
C LYS A 411 7.55 35.09 -9.24
N ALA A 412 6.77 35.11 -8.17
CA ALA A 412 5.44 35.65 -8.21
C ALA A 412 5.44 37.15 -8.53
N THR A 413 4.46 37.58 -9.30
CA THR A 413 4.02 38.98 -9.31
C THR A 413 3.62 39.42 -7.89
N PRO A 414 3.66 40.71 -7.53
CA PRO A 414 3.48 41.20 -6.16
C PRO A 414 2.26 40.71 -5.40
N GLU A 415 1.24 40.21 -6.10
CA GLU A 415 0.02 39.60 -5.53
C GLU A 415 -0.34 38.35 -6.37
N PRO A 416 0.30 37.18 -6.12
CA PRO A 416 -0.10 35.97 -6.81
C PRO A 416 -1.50 35.58 -6.37
N LYS A 417 -2.39 35.33 -7.33
CA LYS A 417 -3.65 34.67 -7.03
C LYS A 417 -3.34 33.28 -6.49
N GLU A 418 -3.98 32.91 -5.41
CA GLU A 418 -3.78 31.64 -4.70
C GLU A 418 -3.84 30.43 -5.64
N LEU A 419 -4.76 30.45 -6.60
CA LEU A 419 -4.91 29.42 -7.62
C LEU A 419 -3.65 29.27 -8.52
N GLU A 420 -3.09 30.40 -8.99
CA GLU A 420 -1.88 30.40 -9.83
C GLU A 420 -0.66 29.80 -9.09
N PHE A 421 -0.55 30.06 -7.80
CA PHE A 421 0.51 29.45 -6.98
C PHE A 421 0.35 27.94 -6.83
N LEU A 422 -0.90 27.46 -6.62
CA LEU A 422 -1.20 26.04 -6.51
C LEU A 422 -0.95 25.29 -7.83
N GLU A 423 -1.38 25.87 -8.95
CA GLU A 423 -1.14 25.30 -10.28
C GLU A 423 0.35 25.25 -10.60
N ALA A 424 1.09 26.33 -10.34
CA ALA A 424 2.54 26.35 -10.51
C ALA A 424 3.24 25.32 -9.62
N LYS A 425 2.79 25.17 -8.37
CA LYS A 425 3.31 24.15 -7.44
C LYS A 425 3.00 22.73 -7.92
N ALA A 426 1.79 22.48 -8.43
CA ALA A 426 1.36 21.19 -8.95
C ALA A 426 2.14 20.75 -10.19
N THR A 427 2.62 21.70 -10.99
CA THR A 427 3.37 21.43 -12.23
C THR A 427 4.90 21.54 -12.10
N ASP A 428 5.40 22.01 -10.92
CA ASP A 428 6.84 22.20 -10.73
C ASP A 428 7.61 20.89 -10.70
N LYS A 429 8.61 20.76 -11.57
CA LYS A 429 9.39 19.52 -11.78
C LYS A 429 10.27 19.10 -10.59
N TYR A 430 10.67 20.03 -9.73
CA TYR A 430 11.50 19.73 -8.56
C TYR A 430 10.61 19.44 -7.34
N TYR A 431 9.55 20.22 -7.12
CA TYR A 431 8.63 19.99 -6.04
C TYR A 431 7.87 18.65 -6.21
N ASN A 432 7.42 18.35 -7.45
CA ASN A 432 6.76 17.09 -7.82
C ASN A 432 7.73 16.07 -8.44
N CYS A 433 8.99 16.07 -7.99
CA CYS A 433 9.94 15.05 -8.39
C CYS A 433 9.51 13.66 -7.90
N LEU A 434 9.97 12.62 -8.61
CA LEU A 434 9.79 11.23 -8.17
C LEU A 434 10.50 11.01 -6.83
N LYS A 435 9.75 10.51 -5.86
CA LYS A 435 10.25 10.14 -4.55
C LYS A 435 10.48 8.64 -4.51
N LEU A 436 11.74 8.25 -4.68
CA LEU A 436 12.15 6.87 -4.86
C LEU A 436 13.04 6.39 -3.72
N LYS A 437 12.98 5.07 -3.48
CA LYS A 437 13.91 4.29 -2.67
C LYS A 437 14.41 3.10 -3.47
N TYR A 438 15.53 2.49 -3.07
CA TYR A 438 15.94 1.22 -3.64
C TYR A 438 14.95 0.12 -3.24
N GLY A 439 14.62 -0.77 -4.17
CA GLY A 439 13.51 -1.73 -4.08
C GLY A 439 13.90 -3.19 -3.84
N TYR A 440 15.17 -3.52 -3.63
CA TYR A 440 15.61 -4.93 -3.41
C TYR A 440 15.16 -5.50 -2.06
N ALA A 441 15.06 -4.65 -1.05
CA ALA A 441 14.53 -4.98 0.26
C ALA A 441 13.44 -3.98 0.65
N ILE A 442 12.38 -4.46 1.32
CA ILE A 442 11.24 -3.65 1.76
C ILE A 442 10.78 -4.07 3.17
N THR A 443 9.98 -3.24 3.82
CA THR A 443 9.32 -3.64 5.06
C THR A 443 8.10 -4.51 4.79
N CYS A 444 7.73 -5.35 5.75
CA CYS A 444 6.56 -6.23 5.63
C CYS A 444 5.26 -5.46 5.36
N HIS A 445 5.05 -4.29 5.98
CA HIS A 445 3.89 -3.44 5.69
C HIS A 445 3.84 -2.99 4.22
N LYS A 446 4.99 -2.68 3.61
CA LYS A 446 5.06 -2.32 2.19
C LYS A 446 4.93 -3.52 1.24
N ALA A 447 5.06 -4.74 1.77
CA ALA A 447 4.86 -5.97 1.02
C ALA A 447 3.39 -6.39 0.95
N GLN A 448 2.51 -5.83 1.80
CA GLN A 448 1.06 -6.14 1.77
C GLN A 448 0.46 -5.80 0.40
N GLY A 449 -0.49 -6.61 -0.06
CA GLY A 449 -1.08 -6.51 -1.39
C GLY A 449 -0.16 -6.90 -2.54
N SER A 450 1.05 -7.43 -2.26
CA SER A 450 2.03 -7.82 -3.28
C SER A 450 2.50 -9.24 -3.10
N GLU A 451 3.04 -9.83 -4.16
CA GLU A 451 3.56 -11.21 -4.16
C GLU A 451 4.73 -11.33 -5.13
N TRP A 452 5.69 -12.19 -4.79
CA TRP A 452 6.88 -12.46 -5.59
C TRP A 452 7.11 -13.95 -5.76
N PRO A 453 7.72 -14.39 -6.87
CA PRO A 453 8.18 -15.77 -7.02
C PRO A 453 9.07 -16.21 -5.87
N HIS A 454 10.06 -15.41 -5.48
CA HIS A 454 11.03 -15.72 -4.45
C HIS A 454 11.05 -14.64 -3.35
N VAL A 455 10.82 -15.05 -2.10
CA VAL A 455 10.82 -14.16 -0.95
C VAL A 455 11.86 -14.57 0.07
N PHE A 456 12.67 -13.62 0.47
CA PHE A 456 13.67 -13.75 1.52
C PHE A 456 13.19 -13.03 2.78
N VAL A 457 12.99 -13.75 3.88
CA VAL A 457 12.47 -13.20 5.13
C VAL A 457 13.57 -13.12 6.17
N ASP A 458 13.92 -11.91 6.60
CA ASP A 458 14.78 -11.68 7.76
C ASP A 458 13.94 -11.37 8.99
N ASN A 459 13.67 -12.41 9.77
CA ASN A 459 12.89 -12.33 11.01
C ASN A 459 13.81 -12.25 12.24
N ASN A 460 14.38 -11.10 12.53
CA ASN A 460 15.18 -10.89 13.77
C ASN A 460 14.34 -10.98 15.06
N ARG A 461 13.00 -11.16 14.98
CA ARG A 461 12.08 -11.25 16.12
C ARG A 461 11.57 -12.67 16.39
N ALA A 462 12.19 -13.70 15.79
CA ALA A 462 11.72 -15.09 15.88
C ALA A 462 11.50 -15.63 17.31
N ASN A 463 12.04 -14.98 18.34
CA ASN A 463 11.89 -15.37 19.73
C ASN A 463 10.77 -14.63 20.50
N THR A 464 10.05 -13.70 19.85
CA THR A 464 8.93 -13.00 20.50
C THR A 464 7.60 -13.68 20.13
N GLN A 465 6.91 -14.21 21.12
CA GLN A 465 5.64 -14.93 21.00
C GLN A 465 4.45 -13.96 21.00
N SER A 466 4.58 -12.76 20.42
CA SER A 466 3.48 -11.81 20.38
C SER A 466 2.60 -12.05 19.16
N GLU A 467 1.31 -11.81 19.30
CA GLU A 467 0.35 -11.81 18.20
C GLU A 467 0.84 -10.96 17.01
N GLN A 468 1.38 -9.78 17.29
CA GLN A 468 1.95 -8.91 16.27
C GLN A 468 3.10 -9.57 15.50
N THR A 469 3.95 -10.37 16.16
CA THR A 469 5.03 -11.11 15.49
C THR A 469 4.47 -12.22 14.60
N LEU A 470 3.45 -12.94 15.07
CA LEU A 470 2.78 -13.98 14.29
C LEU A 470 2.11 -13.39 13.04
N ARG A 471 1.38 -12.28 13.17
CA ARG A 471 0.77 -11.57 12.04
C ARG A 471 1.83 -11.07 11.04
N TRP A 472 2.96 -10.55 11.56
CA TRP A 472 4.07 -10.14 10.72
C TRP A 472 4.65 -11.32 9.93
N MET A 473 4.90 -12.45 10.60
CA MET A 473 5.41 -13.66 9.97
C MET A 473 4.43 -14.20 8.93
N TYR A 474 3.15 -14.30 9.27
CA TYR A 474 2.10 -14.72 8.35
C TYR A 474 2.09 -13.85 7.09
N THR A 475 2.06 -12.52 7.27
CA THR A 475 2.08 -11.58 6.16
C THR A 475 3.32 -11.74 5.29
N ALA A 476 4.51 -11.90 5.89
CA ALA A 476 5.77 -12.03 5.16
C ALA A 476 5.84 -13.34 4.35
N VAL A 477 5.49 -14.48 4.96
CA VAL A 477 5.60 -15.79 4.30
C VAL A 477 4.59 -15.97 3.19
N THR A 478 3.38 -15.41 3.34
CA THR A 478 2.32 -15.49 2.32
C THR A 478 2.59 -14.62 1.10
N ARG A 479 3.67 -13.83 1.07
CA ARG A 479 4.12 -13.09 -0.12
C ARG A 479 4.83 -13.96 -1.15
N ALA A 480 5.30 -15.15 -0.77
CA ALA A 480 6.00 -16.07 -1.65
C ALA A 480 5.04 -16.90 -2.51
N LYS A 481 5.26 -16.89 -3.84
CA LYS A 481 4.51 -17.74 -4.79
C LYS A 481 5.15 -19.09 -5.02
N GLN A 482 6.49 -19.15 -5.05
CA GLN A 482 7.24 -20.33 -5.42
C GLN A 482 8.23 -20.78 -4.34
N THR A 483 9.07 -19.85 -3.84
CA THR A 483 10.12 -20.20 -2.89
C THR A 483 10.24 -19.18 -1.78
N LEU A 484 10.34 -19.69 -0.56
CA LEU A 484 10.53 -18.93 0.67
C LEU A 484 11.88 -19.27 1.28
N TYR A 485 12.69 -18.24 1.50
CA TYR A 485 13.96 -18.32 2.22
C TYR A 485 13.84 -17.60 3.57
N ILE A 486 14.10 -18.32 4.65
CA ILE A 486 14.00 -17.79 6.01
C ILE A 486 15.39 -17.71 6.63
N LYS A 487 15.78 -16.54 7.09
CA LYS A 487 17.02 -16.34 7.81
C LYS A 487 16.93 -16.88 9.24
N GLN A 488 17.94 -17.67 9.63
CA GLN A 488 18.13 -18.16 11.00
C GLN A 488 18.99 -17.20 11.82
#